data_360fb1c13f7e65a56914c42649b0bb67
#
_entry.id   360fb1c13f7e65a56914c42649b0bb67
#
_cell.length_a   1.000
_cell.length_b   1.000
_cell.length_c   1.000
_cell.angle_alpha   90.00
_cell.angle_beta   90.00
_cell.angle_gamma   90.00
#
_symmetry.space_group_name_H-M   'P 1'
#
loop_
_entity.id
_entity.type
_entity.pdbx_description
1 polymer ?
#
loop_
_entity_poly.entity_id
_entity_poly.type
_entity_poly.pdbx_seq_one_letter_code
_entity_poly.pdbx_strand_id
1 'polypeptide(L)'
;MSRARIALLSNPRSTGNIAQLPRVRAYCAAHPDIFHYEVERVEQIGEALRTIARVKPAMLVINGGDGTVQAALTELHNGGHFGDSPPAVAVLPSGKTNLIALDLGSHGDPVAAFARLVEIAQGDLAAHLVPRELIALRHGDGLGLPVIGMFLGGAGLADTMLYCRNKIYPLGLPNGVSHVLAAIALMVRQLFGLKLSFLPPAPSQLSVSVRIDGKLSGKFTLLLVTTLEKLLLTSDVGEASRGRLRLIAVEQRPFLLLRAFIASLMGKLSRGQMDGVHLEGSDEISIEGDASDVILDGETFRAEIGSPITLRPTPPLSFVRLAA
;
A
#
# COMPACT_ATOMS: atom_id res chain seq x y z
N MET A 1 -20.30 15.67 -27.32
CA MET A 1 -19.93 14.57 -26.43
C MET A 1 -20.16 15.01 -25.00
N SER A 2 -20.85 14.22 -24.17
CA SER A 2 -21.04 14.53 -22.75
C SER A 2 -19.65 14.41 -22.07
N ARG A 3 -19.30 15.44 -21.28
CA ARG A 3 -18.04 15.37 -20.47
C ARG A 3 -18.09 14.19 -19.50
N ALA A 4 -17.00 13.46 -19.37
CA ALA A 4 -16.88 12.38 -18.41
C ALA A 4 -17.03 12.95 -16.99
N ARG A 5 -17.93 12.35 -16.19
CA ARG A 5 -18.12 12.75 -14.79
C ARG A 5 -16.98 12.22 -13.95
N ILE A 6 -16.41 13.06 -13.11
CA ILE A 6 -15.33 12.73 -12.19
C ILE A 6 -15.88 12.90 -10.77
N ALA A 7 -15.60 11.92 -9.91
CA ALA A 7 -15.83 12.06 -8.48
C ALA A 7 -14.51 12.18 -7.75
N LEU A 8 -14.43 13.12 -6.81
CA LEU A 8 -13.29 13.31 -5.91
C LEU A 8 -13.75 13.03 -4.48
N LEU A 9 -13.14 12.05 -3.85
CA LEU A 9 -13.31 11.74 -2.43
C LEU A 9 -12.11 12.29 -1.67
N SER A 10 -12.31 13.30 -0.82
CA SER A 10 -11.25 13.93 -0.04
C SER A 10 -11.38 13.64 1.45
N ASN A 11 -10.24 13.36 2.10
CA ASN A 11 -10.14 13.35 3.57
C ASN A 11 -9.41 14.61 4.04
N PRO A 12 -10.11 15.61 4.62
CA PRO A 12 -9.51 16.85 5.12
C PRO A 12 -8.43 16.65 6.17
N ARG A 13 -8.49 15.53 6.92
CA ARG A 13 -7.55 15.21 8.01
C ARG A 13 -6.25 14.56 7.53
N SER A 14 -6.14 14.21 6.25
CA SER A 14 -4.89 13.70 5.69
C SER A 14 -3.80 14.75 5.73
N THR A 15 -2.57 14.32 6.04
CA THR A 15 -1.45 15.22 6.32
C THR A 15 -1.19 16.22 5.19
N GLY A 16 -1.25 15.79 3.93
CA GLY A 16 -1.10 16.66 2.78
C GLY A 16 -2.28 17.60 2.55
N ASN A 17 -3.50 17.18 2.91
CA ASN A 17 -4.72 17.95 2.70
C ASN A 17 -4.86 19.14 3.64
N ILE A 18 -4.24 19.13 4.82
CA ILE A 18 -4.27 20.28 5.75
C ILE A 18 -3.87 21.58 5.03
N ALA A 19 -2.86 21.54 4.19
CA ALA A 19 -2.38 22.69 3.45
C ALA A 19 -3.00 22.81 2.04
N GLN A 20 -3.31 21.72 1.38
CA GLN A 20 -3.65 21.70 -0.05
C GLN A 20 -5.15 21.68 -0.35
N LEU A 21 -5.98 21.24 0.59
CA LEU A 21 -7.42 21.10 0.37
C LEU A 21 -8.13 22.40 -0.05
N PRO A 22 -7.80 23.60 0.48
CA PRO A 22 -8.41 24.85 0.00
C PRO A 22 -8.19 25.07 -1.51
N ARG A 23 -7.00 24.71 -2.03
CA ARG A 23 -6.68 24.81 -3.46
C ARG A 23 -7.47 23.79 -4.28
N VAL A 24 -7.62 22.56 -3.75
CA VAL A 24 -8.43 21.50 -4.36
C VAL A 24 -9.90 21.91 -4.42
N ARG A 25 -10.46 22.48 -3.35
CA ARG A 25 -11.84 23.01 -3.31
C ARG A 25 -12.05 24.11 -4.35
N ALA A 26 -11.11 25.05 -4.45
CA ALA A 26 -11.16 26.12 -5.44
C ALA A 26 -11.15 25.57 -6.88
N TYR A 27 -10.30 24.56 -7.13
CA TYR A 27 -10.26 23.88 -8.41
C TYR A 27 -11.60 23.20 -8.74
N CYS A 28 -12.20 22.45 -7.80
CA CYS A 28 -13.51 21.80 -7.99
C CYS A 28 -14.62 22.82 -8.23
N ALA A 29 -14.62 23.95 -7.52
CA ALA A 29 -15.62 25.01 -7.70
C ALA A 29 -15.59 25.63 -9.11
N ALA A 30 -14.41 25.65 -9.76
CA ALA A 30 -14.25 26.11 -11.13
C ALA A 30 -14.64 25.06 -12.20
N HIS A 31 -14.87 23.80 -11.80
CA HIS A 31 -15.15 22.67 -12.70
C HIS A 31 -16.44 21.95 -12.30
N PRO A 32 -17.62 22.35 -12.79
CA PRO A 32 -18.92 21.84 -12.36
C PRO A 32 -19.19 20.36 -12.75
N ASP A 33 -18.37 19.78 -13.59
CA ASP A 33 -18.36 18.36 -13.96
C ASP A 33 -17.68 17.46 -12.92
N ILE A 34 -17.08 18.05 -11.86
CA ILE A 34 -16.45 17.33 -10.75
C ILE A 34 -17.43 17.26 -9.57
N PHE A 35 -17.74 16.04 -9.15
CA PHE A 35 -18.50 15.79 -7.93
C PHE A 35 -17.52 15.63 -6.76
N HIS A 36 -17.39 16.64 -5.90
CA HIS A 36 -16.49 16.60 -4.74
C HIS A 36 -17.25 16.21 -3.48
N TYR A 37 -16.76 15.15 -2.80
CA TYR A 37 -17.28 14.69 -1.52
C TYR A 37 -16.14 14.63 -0.48
N GLU A 38 -16.39 15.18 0.70
CA GLU A 38 -15.41 15.18 1.80
C GLU A 38 -15.86 14.27 2.93
N VAL A 39 -14.92 13.46 3.45
CA VAL A 39 -15.12 12.58 4.60
C VAL A 39 -14.11 12.92 5.69
N GLU A 40 -14.59 13.14 6.89
CA GLU A 40 -13.73 13.44 8.04
C GLU A 40 -13.22 12.18 8.75
N ARG A 41 -13.92 11.06 8.57
CA ARG A 41 -13.64 9.78 9.20
C ARG A 41 -13.80 8.66 8.19
N VAL A 42 -12.99 7.60 8.34
CA VAL A 42 -13.01 6.44 7.42
C VAL A 42 -14.34 5.69 7.42
N GLU A 43 -15.07 5.71 8.53
CA GLU A 43 -16.40 5.08 8.65
C GLU A 43 -17.46 5.71 7.74
N GLN A 44 -17.23 6.94 7.28
CA GLN A 44 -18.12 7.65 6.35
C GLN A 44 -17.92 7.26 4.88
N ILE A 45 -16.84 6.51 4.58
CA ILE A 45 -16.49 6.18 3.18
C ILE A 45 -17.58 5.37 2.50
N GLY A 46 -18.23 4.42 3.20
CA GLY A 46 -19.32 3.63 2.65
C GLY A 46 -20.51 4.49 2.18
N GLU A 47 -20.92 5.48 2.99
CA GLU A 47 -21.97 6.42 2.63
C GLU A 47 -21.54 7.35 1.49
N ALA A 48 -20.29 7.81 1.52
CA ALA A 48 -19.71 8.65 0.47
C ALA A 48 -19.72 7.92 -0.88
N LEU A 49 -19.23 6.68 -0.94
CA LEU A 49 -19.19 5.88 -2.18
C LEU A 49 -20.59 5.54 -2.69
N ARG A 50 -21.56 5.26 -1.79
CA ARG A 50 -22.97 5.10 -2.16
C ARG A 50 -23.54 6.37 -2.81
N THR A 51 -23.19 7.53 -2.28
CA THR A 51 -23.62 8.82 -2.84
C THR A 51 -22.94 9.11 -4.17
N ILE A 52 -21.62 8.85 -4.26
CA ILE A 52 -20.83 8.99 -5.48
C ILE A 52 -21.36 8.06 -6.59
N ALA A 53 -21.78 6.84 -6.25
CA ALA A 53 -22.31 5.90 -7.24
C ALA A 53 -23.57 6.43 -7.98
N ARG A 54 -24.36 7.30 -7.34
CA ARG A 54 -25.56 7.91 -7.97
C ARG A 54 -25.21 8.81 -9.15
N VAL A 55 -24.04 9.44 -9.14
CA VAL A 55 -23.60 10.30 -10.24
C VAL A 55 -22.92 9.54 -11.37
N LYS A 56 -22.68 8.23 -11.19
CA LYS A 56 -22.06 7.31 -12.17
C LYS A 56 -20.77 7.89 -12.77
N PRO A 57 -19.75 8.14 -11.96
CA PRO A 57 -18.51 8.72 -12.45
C PRO A 57 -17.75 7.71 -13.32
N ALA A 58 -17.07 8.20 -14.35
CA ALA A 58 -16.11 7.41 -15.12
C ALA A 58 -14.80 7.21 -14.34
N MET A 59 -14.47 8.14 -13.45
CA MET A 59 -13.26 8.12 -12.62
C MET A 59 -13.60 8.52 -11.18
N LEU A 60 -13.09 7.76 -10.22
CA LEU A 60 -13.06 8.08 -8.79
C LEU A 60 -11.64 8.46 -8.40
N VAL A 61 -11.44 9.70 -8.00
CA VAL A 61 -10.15 10.19 -7.49
C VAL A 61 -10.17 10.17 -5.97
N ILE A 62 -9.19 9.53 -5.34
CA ILE A 62 -9.04 9.46 -3.89
C ILE A 62 -7.98 10.45 -3.46
N ASN A 63 -8.37 11.45 -2.68
CA ASN A 63 -7.53 12.49 -2.13
C ASN A 63 -7.38 12.30 -0.61
N GLY A 64 -6.44 11.46 -0.23
CA GLY A 64 -6.26 11.06 1.16
C GLY A 64 -4.90 10.44 1.43
N GLY A 65 -4.64 10.05 2.66
CA GLY A 65 -3.49 9.21 3.03
C GLY A 65 -3.77 7.74 2.77
N ASP A 66 -2.75 6.90 3.00
CA ASP A 66 -2.78 5.46 2.71
C ASP A 66 -3.98 4.74 3.37
N GLY A 67 -4.32 5.07 4.63
CA GLY A 67 -5.51 4.52 5.30
C GLY A 67 -6.84 4.94 4.66
N THR A 68 -6.94 6.16 4.10
CA THR A 68 -8.14 6.58 3.34
C THR A 68 -8.25 5.81 2.02
N VAL A 69 -7.13 5.62 1.34
CA VAL A 69 -7.07 4.83 0.09
C VAL A 69 -7.48 3.39 0.38
N GLN A 70 -6.91 2.76 1.41
CA GLN A 70 -7.24 1.40 1.83
C GLN A 70 -8.73 1.23 2.13
N ALA A 71 -9.30 2.13 2.94
CA ALA A 71 -10.71 2.07 3.30
C ALA A 71 -11.63 2.26 2.07
N ALA A 72 -11.26 3.14 1.14
CA ALA A 72 -12.00 3.33 -0.10
C ALA A 72 -11.92 2.10 -1.02
N LEU A 73 -10.74 1.48 -1.16
CA LEU A 73 -10.56 0.24 -1.94
C LEU A 73 -11.32 -0.93 -1.30
N THR A 74 -11.31 -1.03 0.04
CA THR A 74 -12.06 -2.04 0.78
C THR A 74 -13.56 -1.89 0.54
N GLU A 75 -14.09 -0.68 0.62
CA GLU A 75 -15.51 -0.43 0.38
C GLU A 75 -15.90 -0.59 -1.09
N LEU A 76 -15.03 -0.22 -2.04
CA LEU A 76 -15.25 -0.50 -3.46
C LEU A 76 -15.37 -1.99 -3.74
N HIS A 77 -14.58 -2.81 -3.06
CA HIS A 77 -14.61 -4.28 -3.23
C HIS A 77 -15.82 -4.91 -2.55
N ASN A 78 -16.13 -4.50 -1.32
CA ASN A 78 -17.13 -5.16 -0.47
C ASN A 78 -18.54 -4.58 -0.62
N GLY A 79 -18.66 -3.27 -0.91
CA GLY A 79 -19.90 -2.52 -0.80
C GLY A 79 -20.86 -2.67 -1.99
N GLY A 80 -20.38 -3.16 -3.14
CA GLY A 80 -21.22 -3.40 -4.32
C GLY A 80 -21.94 -2.16 -4.89
N HIS A 81 -21.57 -0.94 -4.49
CA HIS A 81 -22.27 0.30 -4.83
C HIS A 81 -22.30 0.63 -6.33
N PHE A 82 -21.32 0.13 -7.07
CA PHE A 82 -21.16 0.37 -8.50
C PHE A 82 -21.58 -0.83 -9.39
N GLY A 83 -22.10 -1.92 -8.77
CA GLY A 83 -22.44 -3.15 -9.49
C GLY A 83 -21.18 -3.75 -10.16
N ASP A 84 -21.37 -4.24 -11.40
CA ASP A 84 -20.28 -4.91 -12.16
C ASP A 84 -19.33 -3.93 -12.88
N SER A 85 -19.54 -2.62 -12.73
CA SER A 85 -18.77 -1.60 -13.45
C SER A 85 -18.27 -0.51 -12.51
N PRO A 86 -17.30 -0.79 -11.65
CA PRO A 86 -16.69 0.22 -10.80
C PRO A 86 -15.97 1.28 -11.67
N PRO A 87 -15.94 2.56 -11.23
CA PRO A 87 -15.19 3.60 -11.92
C PRO A 87 -13.70 3.30 -11.91
N ALA A 88 -12.96 3.84 -12.88
CA ALA A 88 -11.51 3.83 -12.82
C ALA A 88 -11.02 4.62 -11.58
N VAL A 89 -10.05 4.08 -10.86
CA VAL A 89 -9.54 4.68 -9.62
C VAL A 89 -8.25 5.44 -9.87
N ALA A 90 -8.17 6.66 -9.37
CA ALA A 90 -6.94 7.44 -9.32
C ALA A 90 -6.63 7.87 -7.87
N VAL A 91 -5.36 8.03 -7.53
CA VAL A 91 -4.92 8.39 -6.18
C VAL A 91 -4.04 9.63 -6.23
N LEU A 92 -4.35 10.63 -5.41
CA LEU A 92 -3.53 11.83 -5.25
C LEU A 92 -2.47 11.64 -4.15
N PRO A 93 -1.29 12.28 -4.28
CA PRO A 93 -0.20 12.14 -3.32
C PRO A 93 -0.43 13.02 -2.07
N SER A 94 -1.50 12.76 -1.33
CA SER A 94 -1.96 13.58 -0.18
C SER A 94 -1.72 12.92 1.18
N GLY A 95 -1.01 11.81 1.23
CA GLY A 95 -0.58 11.11 2.44
C GLY A 95 0.87 11.41 2.80
N LYS A 96 1.41 10.66 3.76
CA LYS A 96 2.84 10.73 4.16
C LYS A 96 3.74 9.90 3.24
N THR A 97 3.34 8.69 2.91
CA THR A 97 4.17 7.72 2.16
C THR A 97 3.81 7.70 0.69
N ASN A 98 2.52 7.77 0.36
CA ASN A 98 1.98 7.85 -1.00
C ASN A 98 2.44 6.72 -1.95
N LEU A 99 2.67 5.49 -1.42
CA LEU A 99 3.20 4.38 -2.22
C LEU A 99 2.35 4.07 -3.45
N ILE A 100 1.03 4.01 -3.27
CA ILE A 100 0.08 3.72 -4.36
C ILE A 100 0.07 4.86 -5.38
N ALA A 101 0.03 6.11 -4.92
CA ALA A 101 0.08 7.27 -5.81
C ALA A 101 1.37 7.29 -6.64
N LEU A 102 2.53 7.02 -6.02
CA LEU A 102 3.83 6.96 -6.70
C LEU A 102 3.90 5.83 -7.74
N ASP A 103 3.37 4.65 -7.43
CA ASP A 103 3.31 3.52 -8.38
C ASP A 103 2.47 3.87 -9.61
N LEU A 104 1.42 4.65 -9.45
CA LEU A 104 0.56 5.14 -10.52
C LEU A 104 1.10 6.41 -11.21
N GLY A 105 2.30 6.86 -10.87
CA GLY A 105 2.91 8.07 -11.47
C GLY A 105 2.37 9.39 -10.93
N SER A 106 1.57 9.37 -9.86
CA SER A 106 1.04 10.56 -9.20
C SER A 106 2.02 11.05 -8.14
N HIS A 107 2.72 12.14 -8.41
CA HIS A 107 3.73 12.72 -7.52
C HIS A 107 3.70 14.26 -7.60
N GLY A 108 4.37 14.91 -6.64
CA GLY A 108 4.48 16.37 -6.60
C GLY A 108 3.24 17.06 -6.03
N ASP A 109 2.80 18.15 -6.68
CA ASP A 109 1.66 18.95 -6.23
C ASP A 109 0.33 18.23 -6.51
N PRO A 110 -0.51 17.95 -5.49
CA PRO A 110 -1.77 17.24 -5.66
C PRO A 110 -2.75 17.94 -6.61
N VAL A 111 -2.74 19.28 -6.67
CA VAL A 111 -3.64 20.03 -7.57
C VAL A 111 -3.20 19.89 -9.02
N ALA A 112 -1.90 19.93 -9.30
CA ALA A 112 -1.38 19.69 -10.63
C ALA A 112 -1.64 18.24 -11.10
N ALA A 113 -1.45 17.26 -10.22
CA ALA A 113 -1.79 15.87 -10.49
C ALA A 113 -3.30 15.71 -10.77
N PHE A 114 -4.15 16.38 -9.99
CA PHE A 114 -5.61 16.34 -10.20
C PHE A 114 -6.02 16.99 -11.54
N ALA A 115 -5.44 18.13 -11.88
CA ALA A 115 -5.69 18.78 -13.17
C ALA A 115 -5.35 17.84 -14.34
N ARG A 116 -4.23 17.14 -14.25
CA ARG A 116 -3.83 16.15 -15.25
C ARG A 116 -4.81 14.98 -15.35
N LEU A 117 -5.33 14.48 -14.22
CA LEU A 117 -6.37 13.44 -14.20
C LEU A 117 -7.67 13.93 -14.88
N VAL A 118 -8.06 15.18 -14.67
CA VAL A 118 -9.22 15.78 -15.34
C VAL A 118 -9.01 15.83 -16.86
N GLU A 119 -7.83 16.24 -17.34
CA GLU A 119 -7.49 16.22 -18.76
C GLU A 119 -7.59 14.80 -19.35
N ILE A 120 -7.01 13.80 -18.65
CA ILE A 120 -7.05 12.38 -19.05
C ILE A 120 -8.52 11.91 -19.15
N ALA A 121 -9.35 12.22 -18.16
CA ALA A 121 -10.75 11.78 -18.15
C ALA A 121 -11.59 12.42 -19.26
N GLN A 122 -11.24 13.63 -19.69
CA GLN A 122 -11.91 14.34 -20.79
C GLN A 122 -11.34 14.01 -22.18
N GLY A 123 -10.12 13.44 -22.22
CA GLY A 123 -9.44 13.02 -23.42
C GLY A 123 -9.57 11.51 -23.67
N ASP A 124 -8.43 10.81 -23.63
CA ASP A 124 -8.36 9.35 -23.82
C ASP A 124 -8.08 8.64 -22.48
N LEU A 125 -9.13 8.46 -21.66
CA LEU A 125 -9.04 7.73 -20.42
C LEU A 125 -8.56 6.30 -20.63
N ALA A 126 -8.98 5.65 -21.72
CA ALA A 126 -8.71 4.25 -21.98
C ALA A 126 -7.20 3.96 -22.12
N ALA A 127 -6.44 4.87 -22.74
CA ALA A 127 -4.99 4.74 -22.88
C ALA A 127 -4.22 4.79 -21.55
N HIS A 128 -4.84 5.31 -20.50
CA HIS A 128 -4.25 5.45 -19.17
C HIS A 128 -4.73 4.41 -18.16
N LEU A 129 -5.62 3.49 -18.58
CA LEU A 129 -6.14 2.44 -17.69
C LEU A 129 -5.12 1.32 -17.52
N VAL A 130 -4.85 0.97 -16.26
CA VAL A 130 -4.00 -0.16 -15.89
C VAL A 130 -4.79 -1.06 -14.94
N PRO A 131 -5.07 -2.31 -15.34
CA PRO A 131 -5.70 -3.28 -14.44
C PRO A 131 -4.71 -3.67 -13.34
N ARG A 132 -5.17 -3.64 -12.09
CA ARG A 132 -4.37 -4.01 -10.92
C ARG A 132 -5.16 -4.95 -10.03
N GLU A 133 -4.57 -6.06 -9.70
CA GLU A 133 -5.02 -6.90 -8.61
C GLU A 133 -4.58 -6.30 -7.28
N LEU A 134 -5.38 -6.51 -6.25
CA LEU A 134 -5.15 -6.01 -4.92
C LEU A 134 -4.97 -7.17 -3.96
N ILE A 135 -4.43 -6.92 -2.78
CA ILE A 135 -4.34 -7.90 -1.70
C ILE A 135 -5.67 -7.91 -0.96
N ALA A 136 -6.36 -9.04 -0.93
CA ALA A 136 -7.48 -9.30 -0.05
C ALA A 136 -6.97 -10.02 1.20
N LEU A 137 -6.91 -9.31 2.33
CA LEU A 137 -6.52 -9.83 3.63
C LEU A 137 -7.75 -10.31 4.39
N ARG A 138 -7.72 -11.58 4.83
CA ARG A 138 -8.70 -12.17 5.75
C ARG A 138 -8.00 -12.65 7.01
N HIS A 139 -8.66 -12.51 8.14
CA HIS A 139 -8.15 -12.90 9.44
C HIS A 139 -8.91 -14.10 10.01
N GLY A 140 -8.23 -15.00 10.69
CA GLY A 140 -8.82 -16.13 11.42
C GLY A 140 -9.50 -17.15 10.51
N ASP A 141 -10.77 -17.43 10.80
CA ASP A 141 -11.59 -18.42 10.08
C ASP A 141 -11.91 -18.02 8.61
N GLY A 142 -11.55 -16.81 8.20
CA GLY A 142 -11.78 -16.30 6.86
C GLY A 142 -13.24 -15.96 6.53
N LEU A 143 -14.17 -16.02 7.50
CA LEU A 143 -15.60 -15.74 7.30
C LEU A 143 -15.89 -14.24 7.18
N GLY A 144 -15.02 -13.36 7.70
CA GLY A 144 -15.15 -11.91 7.59
C GLY A 144 -14.96 -11.38 6.17
N LEU A 145 -15.47 -10.18 5.90
CA LEU A 145 -15.16 -9.46 4.68
C LEU A 145 -13.67 -9.13 4.63
N PRO A 146 -13.01 -9.24 3.47
CA PRO A 146 -11.60 -8.94 3.36
C PRO A 146 -11.31 -7.45 3.52
N VAL A 147 -10.16 -7.13 4.09
CA VAL A 147 -9.57 -5.78 3.99
C VAL A 147 -8.68 -5.74 2.75
N ILE A 148 -8.86 -4.71 1.95
CA ILE A 148 -8.18 -4.58 0.65
C ILE A 148 -7.02 -3.61 0.75
N GLY A 149 -5.87 -4.00 0.19
CA GLY A 149 -4.68 -3.16 0.13
C GLY A 149 -3.74 -3.57 -1.01
N MET A 150 -2.58 -2.93 -1.09
CA MET A 150 -1.58 -3.17 -2.14
C MET A 150 -0.19 -3.51 -1.59
N PHE A 151 0.08 -3.17 -0.34
CA PHE A 151 1.38 -3.34 0.30
C PHE A 151 1.22 -3.83 1.73
N LEU A 152 1.75 -5.01 2.04
CA LEU A 152 1.76 -5.57 3.37
C LEU A 152 3.22 -5.74 3.85
N GLY A 153 3.53 -5.16 5.00
CA GLY A 153 4.77 -5.36 5.72
C GLY A 153 4.56 -6.21 6.98
N GLY A 154 5.44 -7.17 7.21
CA GLY A 154 5.41 -8.02 8.39
C GLY A 154 6.80 -8.21 9.01
N ALA A 155 6.88 -8.95 10.10
CA ALA A 155 8.11 -9.25 10.82
C ALA A 155 8.86 -7.97 11.24
N GLY A 156 10.17 -7.95 11.15
CA GLY A 156 11.00 -6.79 11.51
C GLY A 156 10.67 -5.52 10.73
N LEU A 157 10.07 -5.63 9.53
CA LEU A 157 9.58 -4.47 8.79
C LEU A 157 8.39 -3.83 9.50
N ALA A 158 7.39 -4.61 9.94
CA ALA A 158 6.26 -4.11 10.70
C ALA A 158 6.72 -3.47 12.02
N ASP A 159 7.60 -4.14 12.75
CA ASP A 159 8.20 -3.61 13.99
C ASP A 159 8.91 -2.27 13.76
N THR A 160 9.64 -2.14 12.64
CA THR A 160 10.33 -0.91 12.26
C THR A 160 9.35 0.21 11.87
N MET A 161 8.28 -0.12 11.15
CA MET A 161 7.23 0.83 10.79
C MET A 161 6.50 1.35 12.03
N LEU A 162 6.14 0.47 12.97
CA LEU A 162 5.52 0.84 14.24
C LEU A 162 6.48 1.67 15.11
N TYR A 163 7.75 1.32 15.16
CA TYR A 163 8.78 2.09 15.84
C TYR A 163 8.89 3.51 15.23
N CYS A 164 8.95 3.62 13.92
CA CYS A 164 8.99 4.89 13.22
C CYS A 164 7.74 5.75 13.54
N ARG A 165 6.56 5.13 13.49
CA ARG A 165 5.28 5.80 13.80
C ARG A 165 5.22 6.30 15.24
N ASN A 166 5.67 5.49 16.21
CA ASN A 166 5.50 5.77 17.63
C ASN A 166 6.66 6.59 18.25
N LYS A 167 7.87 6.49 17.70
CA LYS A 167 9.08 7.11 18.30
C LYS A 167 9.71 8.19 17.44
N ILE A 168 9.70 8.07 16.12
CA ILE A 168 10.42 8.99 15.23
C ILE A 168 9.49 10.10 14.69
N TYR A 169 8.28 9.76 14.23
CA TYR A 169 7.34 10.76 13.72
C TYR A 169 6.97 11.87 14.73
N PRO A 170 6.82 11.59 16.04
CA PRO A 170 6.58 12.64 17.03
C PRO A 170 7.70 13.69 17.12
N LEU A 171 8.91 13.40 16.60
CA LEU A 171 10.03 14.35 16.55
C LEU A 171 9.85 15.44 15.46
N GLY A 172 8.81 15.34 14.62
CA GLY A 172 8.51 16.35 13.59
C GLY A 172 9.50 16.38 12.42
N LEU A 173 10.34 15.35 12.26
CA LEU A 173 11.34 15.29 11.21
C LEU A 173 10.69 15.02 9.83
N PRO A 174 11.31 15.48 8.72
CA PRO A 174 10.89 15.12 7.37
C PRO A 174 10.84 13.60 7.18
N ASN A 175 9.86 13.10 6.43
CA ASN A 175 9.62 11.67 6.27
C ASN A 175 10.87 10.89 5.79
N GLY A 176 11.61 11.43 4.81
CA GLY A 176 12.83 10.80 4.33
C GLY A 176 13.88 10.61 5.43
N VAL A 177 14.07 11.63 6.29
CA VAL A 177 14.98 11.57 7.45
C VAL A 177 14.48 10.55 8.46
N SER A 178 13.18 10.51 8.73
CA SER A 178 12.56 9.56 9.65
C SER A 178 12.78 8.10 9.22
N HIS A 179 12.63 7.80 7.95
CA HIS A 179 12.85 6.46 7.41
C HIS A 179 14.34 6.06 7.43
N VAL A 180 15.24 6.99 7.12
CA VAL A 180 16.69 6.77 7.20
C VAL A 180 17.11 6.48 8.63
N LEU A 181 16.61 7.26 9.62
CA LEU A 181 16.91 7.02 11.03
C LEU A 181 16.38 5.66 11.52
N ALA A 182 15.17 5.28 11.11
CA ALA A 182 14.62 3.96 11.43
C ALA A 182 15.45 2.82 10.84
N ALA A 183 15.89 2.95 9.59
CA ALA A 183 16.75 1.98 8.93
C ALA A 183 18.13 1.87 9.61
N ILE A 184 18.73 3.01 9.99
CA ILE A 184 19.99 3.04 10.73
C ILE A 184 19.81 2.38 12.10
N ALA A 185 18.73 2.69 12.85
CA ALA A 185 18.45 2.10 14.15
C ALA A 185 18.31 0.56 14.06
N LEU A 186 17.60 0.08 13.02
CA LEU A 186 17.47 -1.35 12.74
C LEU A 186 18.85 -1.97 12.42
N MET A 187 19.66 -1.31 11.59
CA MET A 187 20.98 -1.78 11.19
C MET A 187 21.94 -1.84 12.40
N VAL A 188 21.98 -0.80 13.22
CA VAL A 188 22.81 -0.75 14.46
C VAL A 188 22.42 -1.89 15.40
N ARG A 189 21.11 -2.12 15.58
CA ARG A 189 20.65 -3.23 16.39
C ARG A 189 21.10 -4.58 15.84
N GLN A 190 20.99 -4.82 14.54
CA GLN A 190 21.39 -6.08 13.91
C GLN A 190 22.88 -6.33 13.99
N LEU A 191 23.70 -5.28 13.83
CA LEU A 191 25.17 -5.39 13.83
C LEU A 191 25.73 -5.60 15.22
N PHE A 192 25.20 -4.90 16.21
CA PHE A 192 25.78 -4.88 17.56
C PHE A 192 24.99 -5.68 18.59
N GLY A 193 23.82 -6.23 18.22
CA GLY A 193 22.97 -6.99 19.14
C GLY A 193 22.43 -6.16 20.32
N LEU A 194 22.47 -4.83 20.24
CA LEU A 194 22.16 -3.93 21.33
C LEU A 194 20.66 -4.02 21.70
N LYS A 195 20.39 -4.26 22.97
CA LYS A 195 19.02 -4.27 23.54
C LYS A 195 18.76 -2.95 24.26
N LEU A 196 18.68 -1.85 23.53
CA LEU A 196 18.38 -0.55 24.09
C LEU A 196 16.91 -0.21 23.88
N SER A 197 16.26 0.40 24.86
CA SER A 197 14.82 0.71 24.85
C SER A 197 14.38 1.68 23.74
N PHE A 198 15.33 2.40 23.15
CA PHE A 198 15.09 3.31 22.03
C PHE A 198 15.34 2.65 20.65
N LEU A 199 15.78 1.39 20.58
CA LEU A 199 15.92 0.66 19.31
C LEU A 199 14.64 -0.14 19.00
N PRO A 200 14.39 -0.46 17.71
CA PRO A 200 13.25 -1.30 17.31
C PRO A 200 13.27 -2.65 18.05
N PRO A 201 12.13 -3.28 18.36
CA PRO A 201 12.09 -4.59 19.02
C PRO A 201 12.74 -5.70 18.17
N ALA A 202 13.09 -6.84 18.77
CA ALA A 202 13.57 -7.99 18.00
C ALA A 202 12.41 -8.58 17.20
N PRO A 203 12.64 -8.99 15.93
CA PRO A 203 11.62 -9.66 15.15
C PRO A 203 11.08 -10.90 15.88
N SER A 204 9.76 -11.05 15.90
CA SER A 204 9.07 -12.25 16.38
C SER A 204 9.22 -13.39 15.37
N GLN A 205 9.00 -14.64 15.85
CA GLN A 205 9.03 -15.80 14.97
C GLN A 205 7.75 -15.84 14.13
N LEU A 206 7.89 -15.95 12.83
CA LEU A 206 6.80 -16.07 11.87
C LEU A 206 6.91 -17.36 11.08
N SER A 207 5.76 -17.92 10.73
CA SER A 207 5.62 -18.97 9.74
C SER A 207 4.82 -18.44 8.57
N VAL A 208 5.38 -18.49 7.38
CA VAL A 208 4.71 -18.08 6.14
C VAL A 208 4.51 -19.31 5.29
N SER A 209 3.27 -19.68 5.05
CA SER A 209 2.91 -20.78 4.15
C SER A 209 2.55 -20.21 2.79
N VAL A 210 3.24 -20.68 1.75
CA VAL A 210 3.00 -20.32 0.36
C VAL A 210 2.41 -21.57 -0.32
N ARG A 211 1.26 -21.44 -0.96
CA ARG A 211 0.47 -22.58 -1.45
C ARG A 211 1.22 -23.47 -2.45
N ILE A 212 2.15 -22.90 -3.23
CA ILE A 212 2.84 -23.61 -4.32
C ILE A 212 4.21 -24.12 -3.90
N ASP A 213 4.97 -23.37 -3.06
CA ASP A 213 6.39 -23.60 -2.82
C ASP A 213 6.73 -24.06 -1.39
N GLY A 214 5.71 -24.30 -0.55
CA GLY A 214 5.91 -24.86 0.78
C GLY A 214 5.77 -23.86 1.93
N LYS A 215 6.43 -24.15 3.06
CA LYS A 215 6.35 -23.38 4.29
C LYS A 215 7.72 -22.78 4.63
N LEU A 216 7.79 -21.46 4.66
CA LEU A 216 8.91 -20.72 5.22
C LEU A 216 8.67 -20.51 6.72
N SER A 217 9.59 -20.96 7.57
CA SER A 217 9.48 -20.77 9.02
C SER A 217 10.77 -20.22 9.56
N GLY A 218 10.70 -19.17 10.35
CA GLY A 218 11.88 -18.56 10.92
C GLY A 218 11.65 -17.15 11.46
N LYS A 219 12.76 -16.50 11.77
CA LYS A 219 12.78 -15.07 12.11
C LYS A 219 13.20 -14.29 10.87
N PHE A 220 12.32 -13.41 10.44
CA PHE A 220 12.56 -12.56 9.28
C PHE A 220 12.83 -11.13 9.73
N THR A 221 13.83 -10.51 9.16
CA THR A 221 14.07 -9.06 9.33
C THR A 221 13.11 -8.26 8.48
N LEU A 222 12.73 -8.81 7.32
CA LEU A 222 11.80 -8.21 6.39
C LEU A 222 10.87 -9.28 5.86
N LEU A 223 9.58 -9.02 5.94
CA LEU A 223 8.53 -9.73 5.24
C LEU A 223 7.68 -8.71 4.50
N LEU A 224 7.52 -8.89 3.21
CA LEU A 224 6.79 -7.96 2.35
C LEU A 224 5.95 -8.75 1.37
N VAL A 225 4.67 -8.42 1.27
CA VAL A 225 3.78 -8.90 0.21
C VAL A 225 3.20 -7.69 -0.52
N THR A 226 3.23 -7.72 -1.86
CA THR A 226 2.77 -6.57 -2.64
C THR A 226 2.23 -6.96 -4.00
N THR A 227 1.33 -6.10 -4.52
CA THR A 227 0.87 -6.09 -5.90
C THR A 227 1.39 -4.85 -6.66
N LEU A 228 2.14 -3.95 -6.01
CA LEU A 228 2.75 -2.78 -6.63
C LEU A 228 3.84 -3.19 -7.63
N GLU A 229 3.91 -2.51 -8.78
CA GLU A 229 4.97 -2.75 -9.78
C GLU A 229 6.26 -2.07 -9.38
N LYS A 230 6.16 -0.85 -8.83
CA LYS A 230 7.32 -0.04 -8.43
C LYS A 230 7.41 0.00 -6.92
N LEU A 231 8.34 -0.75 -6.35
CA LEU A 231 8.78 -0.55 -4.99
C LEU A 231 9.98 0.40 -5.00
N LEU A 232 10.09 1.25 -3.99
CA LEU A 232 11.21 2.21 -3.83
C LEU A 232 12.60 1.54 -3.87
N LEU A 233 12.66 0.23 -3.69
CA LEU A 233 13.90 -0.55 -3.59
C LEU A 233 14.14 -1.53 -4.75
N THR A 234 13.18 -1.76 -5.64
CA THR A 234 13.36 -2.73 -6.74
C THR A 234 12.70 -2.21 -8.00
N SER A 235 13.49 -1.77 -8.94
CA SER A 235 13.02 -1.33 -10.26
C SER A 235 12.42 -2.44 -11.11
N ASP A 236 12.68 -3.72 -10.80
CA ASP A 236 12.07 -4.88 -11.44
C ASP A 236 12.08 -6.05 -10.45
N VAL A 237 10.98 -6.31 -9.78
CA VAL A 237 10.74 -7.63 -9.19
C VAL A 237 10.45 -8.55 -10.36
N GLY A 238 11.46 -9.25 -10.82
CA GLY A 238 11.49 -9.96 -12.10
C GLY A 238 10.24 -10.83 -12.37
N GLU A 239 10.00 -11.07 -13.65
CA GLU A 239 8.97 -11.95 -14.23
C GLU A 239 9.00 -13.42 -13.71
N ALA A 240 9.91 -13.74 -12.79
CA ALA A 240 10.18 -15.10 -12.33
C ALA A 240 9.19 -15.65 -11.28
N SER A 241 8.25 -14.84 -10.76
CA SER A 241 7.33 -15.33 -9.75
C SER A 241 6.05 -15.85 -10.36
N ARG A 242 5.75 -17.13 -10.14
CA ARG A 242 4.46 -17.75 -10.47
C ARG A 242 3.43 -17.27 -9.45
N GLY A 243 2.49 -16.40 -9.85
CA GLY A 243 1.42 -15.90 -8.99
C GLY A 243 1.31 -14.37 -8.99
N ARG A 244 0.17 -13.89 -8.52
CA ARG A 244 -0.25 -12.49 -8.59
C ARG A 244 0.19 -11.66 -7.38
N LEU A 245 0.41 -12.31 -6.23
CA LEU A 245 1.01 -11.71 -5.04
C LEU A 245 2.51 -11.96 -5.06
N ARG A 246 3.30 -10.92 -4.81
CA ARG A 246 4.76 -11.00 -4.73
C ARG A 246 5.17 -10.99 -3.28
N LEU A 247 5.87 -12.04 -2.85
CA LEU A 247 6.44 -12.21 -1.51
C LEU A 247 7.95 -11.95 -1.55
N ILE A 248 8.43 -11.11 -0.66
CA ILE A 248 9.85 -10.92 -0.37
C ILE A 248 10.05 -11.18 1.10
N ALA A 249 10.85 -12.19 1.45
CA ALA A 249 11.23 -12.48 2.82
C ALA A 249 12.76 -12.50 2.96
N VAL A 250 13.28 -11.81 3.98
CA VAL A 250 14.71 -11.77 4.31
C VAL A 250 14.88 -12.31 5.72
N GLU A 251 15.63 -13.41 5.87
CA GLU A 251 15.91 -14.01 7.17
C GLU A 251 16.71 -13.08 8.08
N GLN A 252 16.55 -13.27 9.39
CA GLN A 252 17.33 -12.54 10.39
C GLN A 252 18.76 -13.09 10.48
N ARG A 253 19.61 -12.64 9.55
CA ARG A 253 21.05 -12.94 9.54
C ARG A 253 21.86 -11.64 9.52
N PRO A 254 23.04 -11.61 10.20
CA PRO A 254 23.91 -10.44 10.15
C PRO A 254 24.23 -10.03 8.72
N PHE A 255 24.18 -8.75 8.42
CA PHE A 255 24.46 -8.13 7.11
C PHE A 255 23.59 -8.58 5.92
N LEU A 256 22.69 -9.58 6.08
CA LEU A 256 21.89 -10.10 4.96
C LEU A 256 20.97 -9.01 4.39
N LEU A 257 20.30 -8.23 5.26
CA LEU A 257 19.44 -7.13 4.82
C LEU A 257 20.24 -6.09 4.03
N LEU A 258 21.46 -5.73 4.48
CA LEU A 258 22.32 -4.79 3.79
C LEU A 258 22.78 -5.34 2.42
N ARG A 259 23.16 -6.61 2.37
CA ARG A 259 23.53 -7.28 1.10
C ARG A 259 22.36 -7.36 0.14
N ALA A 260 21.16 -7.71 0.63
CA ALA A 260 19.95 -7.74 -0.17
C ALA A 260 19.60 -6.35 -0.70
N PHE A 261 19.74 -5.30 0.12
CA PHE A 261 19.54 -3.91 -0.27
C PHE A 261 20.52 -3.47 -1.39
N ILE A 262 21.81 -3.73 -1.22
CA ILE A 262 22.83 -3.42 -2.25
C ILE A 262 22.55 -4.20 -3.53
N ALA A 263 22.21 -5.49 -3.44
CA ALA A 263 21.87 -6.31 -4.59
C ALA A 263 20.62 -5.77 -5.33
N SER A 264 19.63 -5.27 -4.58
CA SER A 264 18.45 -4.62 -5.13
C SER A 264 18.82 -3.34 -5.91
N LEU A 265 19.62 -2.45 -5.32
CA LEU A 265 20.10 -1.23 -6.02
C LEU A 265 20.89 -1.54 -7.28
N MET A 266 21.61 -2.66 -7.32
CA MET A 266 22.36 -3.12 -8.48
C MET A 266 21.51 -3.89 -9.51
N GLY A 267 20.20 -4.06 -9.29
CA GLY A 267 19.32 -4.86 -10.14
C GLY A 267 19.68 -6.36 -10.17
N LYS A 268 20.39 -6.84 -9.15
CA LYS A 268 20.86 -8.24 -9.04
C LYS A 268 20.02 -9.11 -8.11
N LEU A 269 19.06 -8.53 -7.39
CA LEU A 269 18.26 -9.26 -6.40
C LEU A 269 17.43 -10.37 -7.06
N SER A 270 16.87 -10.12 -8.24
CA SER A 270 16.06 -11.07 -9.01
C SER A 270 16.88 -12.07 -9.86
N ARG A 271 18.18 -11.81 -10.06
CA ARG A 271 19.03 -12.62 -10.94
C ARG A 271 19.87 -13.67 -10.21
N GLY A 272 19.97 -13.60 -8.89
CA GLY A 272 20.78 -14.52 -8.10
C GLY A 272 20.00 -15.06 -6.91
N GLN A 273 20.03 -16.39 -6.70
CA GLN A 273 19.56 -16.97 -5.46
C GLN A 273 20.53 -16.55 -4.34
N MET A 274 20.07 -15.67 -3.46
CA MET A 274 20.81 -15.28 -2.27
C MET A 274 20.28 -16.11 -1.09
N ASP A 275 21.13 -16.94 -0.49
CA ASP A 275 20.74 -17.75 0.66
C ASP A 275 20.16 -16.88 1.78
N GLY A 276 18.98 -17.25 2.27
CA GLY A 276 18.19 -16.49 3.26
C GLY A 276 17.37 -15.31 2.70
N VAL A 277 17.34 -15.11 1.36
CA VAL A 277 16.43 -14.20 0.70
C VAL A 277 15.48 -15.00 -0.18
N HIS A 278 14.18 -14.89 0.10
CA HIS A 278 13.12 -15.61 -0.60
C HIS A 278 12.31 -14.61 -1.44
N LEU A 279 12.24 -14.86 -2.74
CA LEU A 279 11.45 -14.10 -3.70
C LEU A 279 10.47 -15.06 -4.35
N GLU A 280 9.20 -14.96 -3.98
CA GLU A 280 8.18 -15.91 -4.41
C GLU A 280 6.93 -15.20 -4.91
N GLY A 281 6.22 -15.85 -5.80
CA GLY A 281 4.90 -15.40 -6.25
C GLY A 281 3.86 -16.45 -5.92
N SER A 282 2.70 -16.04 -5.43
CA SER A 282 1.62 -16.94 -5.08
C SER A 282 0.25 -16.29 -5.27
N ASP A 283 -0.76 -17.14 -5.46
CA ASP A 283 -2.17 -16.73 -5.42
C ASP A 283 -2.79 -16.90 -4.03
N GLU A 284 -2.04 -17.47 -3.09
CA GLU A 284 -2.46 -17.56 -1.70
C GLU A 284 -1.23 -17.60 -0.79
N ILE A 285 -1.20 -16.71 0.19
CA ILE A 285 -0.16 -16.62 1.21
C ILE A 285 -0.85 -16.62 2.56
N SER A 286 -0.43 -17.53 3.45
CA SER A 286 -0.90 -17.58 4.83
C SER A 286 0.23 -17.22 5.77
N ILE A 287 -0.01 -16.27 6.67
CA ILE A 287 0.94 -15.80 7.66
C ILE A 287 0.42 -16.18 9.04
N GLU A 288 1.21 -16.95 9.77
CA GLU A 288 0.93 -17.38 11.12
C GLU A 288 2.14 -17.05 12.00
N GLY A 289 1.92 -16.62 13.22
CA GLY A 289 3.02 -16.27 14.10
C GLY A 289 2.63 -16.16 15.56
N ASP A 290 3.63 -16.03 16.42
CA ASP A 290 3.44 -15.84 17.85
C ASP A 290 3.14 -14.35 18.12
N ALA A 291 1.85 -13.99 17.98
CA ALA A 291 1.33 -12.64 18.17
C ALA A 291 2.12 -11.56 17.40
N SER A 292 2.33 -11.81 16.10
CA SER A 292 3.13 -10.93 15.24
C SER A 292 2.27 -9.92 14.50
N ASP A 293 2.68 -8.67 14.53
CA ASP A 293 1.98 -7.60 13.80
C ASP A 293 2.36 -7.62 12.32
N VAL A 294 1.35 -7.42 11.47
CA VAL A 294 1.51 -7.11 10.05
C VAL A 294 0.78 -5.81 9.73
N ILE A 295 1.28 -5.04 8.79
CA ILE A 295 0.75 -3.74 8.41
C ILE A 295 0.37 -3.77 6.95
N LEU A 296 -0.93 -3.58 6.65
CA LEU A 296 -1.45 -3.45 5.29
C LEU A 296 -1.78 -1.97 5.04
N ASP A 297 -1.08 -1.32 4.12
CA ASP A 297 -1.25 0.10 3.75
C ASP A 297 -1.39 1.07 4.95
N GLY A 298 -0.68 0.77 6.05
CA GLY A 298 -0.66 1.59 7.27
C GLY A 298 -1.57 1.12 8.39
N GLU A 299 -2.50 0.18 8.17
CA GLU A 299 -3.35 -0.42 9.19
C GLU A 299 -2.74 -1.71 9.74
N THR A 300 -2.82 -1.90 11.07
CA THR A 300 -2.18 -3.01 11.77
C THR A 300 -3.15 -4.16 11.98
N PHE A 301 -2.69 -5.36 11.63
CA PHE A 301 -3.37 -6.63 11.87
C PHE A 301 -2.43 -7.54 12.64
N ARG A 302 -2.98 -8.54 13.36
CA ARG A 302 -2.20 -9.44 14.19
C ARG A 302 -2.32 -10.87 13.70
N ALA A 303 -1.21 -11.50 13.37
CA ALA A 303 -1.14 -12.92 13.07
C ALA A 303 -0.90 -13.70 14.36
N GLU A 304 -1.72 -14.71 14.63
CA GLU A 304 -1.64 -15.56 15.81
C GLU A 304 -1.58 -17.04 15.41
N ILE A 305 -1.00 -17.86 16.28
CA ILE A 305 -1.00 -19.32 16.10
C ILE A 305 -2.46 -19.83 16.16
N GLY A 306 -2.89 -20.57 15.13
CA GLY A 306 -4.26 -21.05 14.99
C GLY A 306 -5.27 -20.00 14.48
N SER A 307 -4.84 -18.75 14.24
CA SER A 307 -5.64 -17.70 13.64
C SER A 307 -4.81 -16.97 12.57
N PRO A 308 -4.55 -17.62 11.43
CA PRO A 308 -3.67 -17.09 10.40
C PRO A 308 -4.29 -15.89 9.68
N ILE A 309 -3.42 -15.02 9.15
CA ILE A 309 -3.80 -14.04 8.14
C ILE A 309 -3.63 -14.68 6.77
N THR A 310 -4.71 -14.71 6.00
CA THR A 310 -4.70 -15.24 4.63
C THR A 310 -4.79 -14.09 3.63
N LEU A 311 -3.88 -14.09 2.66
CA LEU A 311 -3.81 -13.12 1.58
C LEU A 311 -4.14 -13.81 0.26
N ARG A 312 -5.05 -13.19 -0.51
CA ARG A 312 -5.40 -13.62 -1.87
C ARG A 312 -5.48 -12.42 -2.80
N PRO A 313 -5.19 -12.58 -4.10
CA PRO A 313 -5.42 -11.51 -5.06
C PRO A 313 -6.93 -11.29 -5.27
N THR A 314 -7.33 -10.03 -5.46
CA THR A 314 -8.69 -9.69 -5.90
C THR A 314 -8.83 -9.88 -7.42
N PRO A 315 -10.04 -9.85 -7.97
CA PRO A 315 -10.24 -9.48 -9.36
C PRO A 315 -9.58 -8.12 -9.65
N PRO A 316 -9.06 -7.90 -10.87
CA PRO A 316 -8.38 -6.66 -11.19
C PRO A 316 -9.35 -5.46 -11.15
N LEU A 317 -8.90 -4.37 -10.53
CA LEU A 317 -9.56 -3.07 -10.55
C LEU A 317 -8.81 -2.15 -11.52
N SER A 318 -9.52 -1.35 -12.30
CA SER A 318 -8.91 -0.40 -13.23
C SER A 318 -8.39 0.83 -12.48
N PHE A 319 -7.10 1.10 -12.60
CA PHE A 319 -6.48 2.33 -12.10
C PHE A 319 -6.06 3.25 -13.24
N VAL A 320 -6.01 4.55 -12.95
CA VAL A 320 -5.51 5.55 -13.89
C VAL A 320 -4.05 5.84 -13.59
N ARG A 321 -3.17 5.59 -14.58
CA ARG A 321 -1.75 5.94 -14.52
C ARG A 321 -1.53 7.30 -15.15
N LEU A 322 -0.85 8.21 -14.42
CA LEU A 322 -0.54 9.58 -14.89
C LEU A 322 0.63 9.61 -15.89
N ALA A 323 1.63 8.74 -15.71
CA ALA A 323 2.71 8.57 -16.67
C ALA A 323 2.28 7.53 -17.71
N ALA A 324 2.31 7.91 -18.98
CA ALA A 324 2.14 6.97 -20.09
C ALA A 324 3.38 6.10 -20.27
#